data_1c6aedfcbe2f3d5822bb234e4822ea23
#
_entry.id   1c6aedfcbe2f3d5822bb234e4822ea23
#
_cell.length_a   1.000
_cell.length_b   1.000
_cell.length_c   1.000
_cell.angle_alpha   90.00
_cell.angle_beta   90.00
_cell.angle_gamma   90.00
#
_symmetry.space_group_name_H-M   'P 1'
#
loop_
_entity.id
_entity.type
_entity.pdbx_description
1 polymer ?
#
loop_
_entity_poly.entity_id
_entity_poly.type
_entity_poly.pdbx_seq_one_letter_code
_entity_poly.pdbx_strand_id
1 'polypeptide(L)'
;MLEARNVVKTFDGFRALDNANLTVPKGAVYGLVGPNGAGKSTIIRHFTGVYRPDSGELTLEGRSIYENPAIKQRLCVIPDDWFYFSQWSIREMARLYKGMYPSFSQERYDRMHEVFPLDDRQMIRRMSKGMQKQAAFWITMSCMP
;
A
#
# COMPACT_ATOMS: atom_id res chain seq x y z
N MET A 1 -4.55 14.28 3.03
CA MET A 1 -5.90 13.94 2.54
C MET A 1 -5.74 13.20 1.24
N LEU A 2 -6.36 12.03 1.10
CA LEU A 2 -6.39 11.21 -0.11
C LEU A 2 -7.79 11.31 -0.70
N GLU A 3 -7.90 11.60 -2.00
CA GLU A 3 -9.20 11.84 -2.64
C GLU A 3 -9.32 11.13 -3.98
N ALA A 4 -10.52 10.63 -4.26
CA ALA A 4 -10.99 10.21 -5.57
C ALA A 4 -12.22 11.04 -5.91
N ARG A 5 -12.27 11.64 -7.11
CA ARG A 5 -13.37 12.48 -7.56
C ARG A 5 -13.87 12.02 -8.92
N ASN A 6 -15.14 11.62 -8.98
CA ASN A 6 -15.85 11.18 -10.19
C ASN A 6 -15.05 10.12 -10.99
N VAL A 7 -14.41 9.19 -10.29
CA VAL A 7 -13.53 8.20 -10.92
C VAL A 7 -14.36 7.15 -11.64
N VAL A 8 -14.08 6.97 -12.91
CA VAL A 8 -14.63 5.93 -13.77
C VAL A 8 -13.53 4.99 -14.21
N LYS A 9 -13.82 3.69 -14.17
CA LYS A 9 -12.94 2.65 -14.72
C LYS A 9 -13.73 1.50 -15.31
N THR A 10 -13.43 1.19 -16.55
CA THR A 10 -14.01 0.08 -17.30
C THR A 10 -12.92 -0.91 -17.69
N PHE A 11 -13.19 -2.21 -17.56
CA PHE A 11 -12.35 -3.30 -18.03
C PHE A 11 -13.20 -4.20 -18.93
N ASP A 12 -12.80 -4.39 -20.17
CA ASP A 12 -13.46 -5.28 -21.14
C ASP A 12 -14.99 -5.10 -21.19
N GLY A 13 -15.45 -3.84 -21.17
CA GLY A 13 -16.89 -3.50 -21.17
C GLY A 13 -17.55 -3.53 -19.79
N PHE A 14 -16.91 -4.06 -18.76
CA PHE A 14 -17.42 -4.05 -17.39
C PHE A 14 -16.98 -2.78 -16.66
N ARG A 15 -17.94 -1.98 -16.21
CA ARG A 15 -17.67 -0.76 -15.43
C ARG A 15 -17.41 -1.12 -13.97
N ALA A 16 -16.13 -1.17 -13.60
CA ALA A 16 -15.68 -1.52 -12.25
C ALA A 16 -15.77 -0.34 -11.27
N LEU A 17 -15.66 0.90 -11.74
CA LEU A 17 -15.92 2.13 -10.99
C LEU A 17 -16.82 3.03 -11.84
N ASP A 18 -17.88 3.55 -11.23
CA ASP A 18 -18.84 4.45 -11.86
C ASP A 18 -19.01 5.71 -11.02
N ASN A 19 -18.40 6.81 -11.46
CA ASN A 19 -18.38 8.09 -10.75
C ASN A 19 -18.03 7.95 -9.25
N ALA A 20 -17.05 7.08 -8.95
CA ALA A 20 -16.66 6.80 -7.58
C ALA A 20 -16.05 8.03 -6.92
N ASN A 21 -16.56 8.37 -5.74
CA ASN A 21 -16.08 9.47 -4.92
C ASN A 21 -15.70 8.94 -3.54
N LEU A 22 -14.50 9.32 -3.06
CA LEU A 22 -13.98 8.88 -1.78
C LEU A 22 -13.00 9.91 -1.25
N THR A 23 -13.11 10.22 0.05
CA THR A 23 -12.17 11.10 0.74
C THR A 23 -11.68 10.44 2.01
N VAL A 24 -10.37 10.30 2.14
CA VAL A 24 -9.72 9.82 3.36
C VAL A 24 -9.01 11.01 4.02
N PRO A 25 -9.49 11.48 5.18
CA PRO A 25 -8.84 12.58 5.90
C PRO A 25 -7.42 12.22 6.34
N LYS A 26 -6.59 13.22 6.54
CA LYS A 26 -5.25 13.04 7.11
C LYS A 26 -5.37 12.52 8.55
N GLY A 27 -4.56 11.54 8.90
CA GLY A 27 -4.53 10.95 10.24
C GLY A 27 -5.70 10.00 10.57
N ALA A 28 -6.60 9.75 9.60
CA ALA A 28 -7.72 8.83 9.80
C ALA A 28 -7.35 7.39 9.44
N VAL A 29 -7.99 6.44 10.13
CA VAL A 29 -8.12 5.05 9.68
C VAL A 29 -9.45 4.91 8.95
N TYR A 30 -9.40 4.55 7.68
CA TYR A 30 -10.59 4.47 6.82
C TYR A 30 -10.87 3.02 6.41
N GLY A 31 -12.05 2.53 6.76
CA GLY A 31 -12.51 1.19 6.36
C GLY A 31 -13.30 1.23 5.06
N LEU A 32 -12.86 0.50 4.05
CA LEU A 32 -13.58 0.34 2.79
C LEU A 32 -14.35 -0.99 2.79
N VAL A 33 -15.66 -0.93 3.01
CA VAL A 33 -16.54 -2.11 3.15
C VAL A 33 -17.49 -2.20 1.97
N GLY A 34 -17.82 -3.44 1.57
CA GLY A 34 -18.77 -3.70 0.49
C GLY A 34 -18.66 -5.14 0.00
N PRO A 35 -19.63 -5.63 -0.80
CA PRO A 35 -19.62 -6.98 -1.36
C PRO A 35 -18.42 -7.22 -2.30
N ASN A 36 -18.19 -8.49 -2.64
CA ASN A 36 -17.23 -8.84 -3.68
C ASN A 36 -17.69 -8.25 -5.03
N GLY A 37 -16.76 -7.72 -5.80
CA GLY A 37 -17.07 -7.02 -7.06
C GLY A 37 -17.45 -5.53 -6.93
N ALA A 38 -17.61 -4.98 -5.71
CA ALA A 38 -17.96 -3.56 -5.50
C ALA A 38 -16.86 -2.55 -5.85
N GLY A 39 -15.79 -2.96 -6.52
CA GLY A 39 -14.71 -2.04 -6.94
C GLY A 39 -13.68 -1.69 -5.86
N LYS A 40 -13.74 -2.28 -4.65
CA LYS A 40 -12.81 -1.97 -3.54
C LYS A 40 -11.33 -2.11 -3.93
N SER A 41 -10.95 -3.27 -4.45
CA SER A 41 -9.56 -3.51 -4.88
C SER A 41 -9.19 -2.64 -6.08
N THR A 42 -10.16 -2.32 -6.93
CA THR A 42 -9.98 -1.45 -8.09
C THR A 42 -9.64 -0.03 -7.64
N ILE A 43 -10.41 0.56 -6.73
CA ILE A 43 -10.13 1.93 -6.25
C ILE A 43 -8.79 1.99 -5.49
N ILE A 44 -8.45 0.96 -4.69
CA ILE A 44 -7.14 0.87 -4.03
C ILE A 44 -6.00 0.87 -5.06
N ARG A 45 -6.10 0.08 -6.13
CA ARG A 45 -5.09 0.03 -7.20
C ARG A 45 -4.97 1.35 -7.98
N HIS A 46 -6.02 2.15 -8.04
CA HIS A 46 -5.93 3.52 -8.56
C HIS A 46 -5.17 4.43 -7.59
N PHE A 47 -5.43 4.35 -6.30
CA PHE A 47 -4.67 5.10 -5.29
C PHE A 47 -3.19 4.72 -5.23
N THR A 48 -2.84 3.50 -5.63
CA THR A 48 -1.42 3.11 -5.75
C THR A 48 -0.79 3.52 -7.07
N GLY A 49 -1.58 4.11 -7.98
CA GLY A 49 -1.14 4.51 -9.31
C GLY A 49 -0.81 3.33 -10.23
N VAL A 50 -1.34 2.12 -9.93
CA VAL A 50 -1.25 0.94 -10.81
C VAL A 50 -2.17 1.10 -12.02
N TYR A 51 -3.39 1.60 -11.77
CA TYR A 51 -4.35 1.85 -12.84
C TYR A 51 -4.52 3.34 -13.11
N ARG A 52 -4.60 3.67 -14.40
CA ARG A 52 -5.07 4.98 -14.86
C ARG A 52 -6.59 4.97 -14.87
N PRO A 53 -7.29 5.99 -14.31
CA PRO A 53 -8.71 6.14 -14.46
C PRO A 53 -9.05 6.48 -15.92
N ASP A 54 -10.25 6.08 -16.37
CA ASP A 54 -10.77 6.47 -17.70
C ASP A 54 -11.28 7.91 -17.66
N SER A 55 -11.84 8.33 -16.52
CA SER A 55 -12.17 9.72 -16.20
C SER A 55 -12.15 9.97 -14.70
N GLY A 56 -12.20 11.23 -14.29
CA GLY A 56 -12.06 11.64 -12.90
C GLY A 56 -10.60 11.76 -12.49
N GLU A 57 -10.36 12.01 -11.22
CA GLU A 57 -9.03 12.24 -10.68
C GLU A 57 -8.81 11.56 -9.33
N LEU A 58 -7.55 11.21 -9.06
CA LEU A 58 -7.11 10.73 -7.75
C LEU A 58 -5.94 11.59 -7.29
N THR A 59 -6.05 12.11 -6.06
CA THR A 59 -5.05 13.02 -5.52
C THR A 59 -4.61 12.63 -4.11
N LEU A 60 -3.35 12.92 -3.80
CA LEU A 60 -2.83 12.98 -2.44
C LEU A 60 -2.46 14.44 -2.14
N GLU A 61 -3.12 15.04 -1.14
CA GLU A 61 -2.93 16.45 -0.76
C GLU A 61 -3.06 17.40 -1.97
N GLY A 62 -4.06 17.16 -2.84
CA GLY A 62 -4.34 17.96 -4.03
C GLY A 62 -3.40 17.72 -5.22
N ARG A 63 -2.45 16.80 -5.13
CA ARG A 63 -1.52 16.47 -6.21
C ARG A 63 -1.91 15.13 -6.85
N SER A 64 -1.94 15.08 -8.19
CA SER A 64 -2.24 13.85 -8.91
C SER A 64 -1.30 12.71 -8.53
N ILE A 65 -1.86 11.51 -8.38
CA ILE A 65 -1.13 10.29 -8.03
C ILE A 65 -0.57 9.59 -9.29
N TYR A 66 -1.36 9.57 -10.36
CA TYR A 66 -0.98 8.84 -11.58
C TYR A 66 0.23 9.49 -12.25
N GLU A 67 1.21 8.68 -12.64
CA GLU A 67 2.49 9.12 -13.23
C GLU A 67 3.26 10.18 -12.43
N ASN A 68 3.10 10.18 -11.11
CA ASN A 68 3.79 11.12 -10.22
C ASN A 68 4.69 10.37 -9.23
N PRO A 69 5.97 10.12 -9.57
CA PRO A 69 6.89 9.38 -8.70
C PRO A 69 7.06 10.00 -7.31
N ALA A 70 7.08 11.33 -7.22
CA ALA A 70 7.23 12.04 -5.94
C ALA A 70 6.04 11.79 -5.00
N ILE A 71 4.84 11.65 -5.55
CA ILE A 71 3.65 11.31 -4.76
C ILE A 71 3.62 9.81 -4.44
N LYS A 72 3.98 8.95 -5.40
CA LYS A 72 4.02 7.49 -5.18
C LYS A 72 5.00 7.08 -4.08
N GLN A 73 6.11 7.76 -3.92
CA GLN A 73 7.05 7.54 -2.81
C GLN A 73 6.46 7.82 -1.42
N ARG A 74 5.32 8.53 -1.35
CA ARG A 74 4.58 8.82 -0.12
C ARG A 74 3.43 7.84 0.14
N LEU A 75 3.27 6.84 -0.71
CA LEU A 75 2.22 5.82 -0.63
C LEU A 75 2.88 4.45 -0.42
N CYS A 76 2.44 3.74 0.60
CA CYS A 76 2.85 2.37 0.83
C CYS A 76 1.62 1.47 0.81
N VAL A 77 1.76 0.29 0.23
CA VAL A 77 0.68 -0.69 0.07
C VAL A 77 1.12 -2.05 0.56
N ILE A 78 0.26 -2.71 1.30
CA ILE A 78 0.43 -4.11 1.68
C ILE A 78 -0.63 -4.90 0.90
N PRO A 79 -0.26 -5.61 -0.16
CA PRO A 79 -1.18 -6.45 -0.91
C PRO A 79 -1.54 -7.71 -0.11
N ASP A 80 -2.65 -8.36 -0.50
CA ASP A 80 -3.05 -9.63 0.11
C ASP A 80 -1.97 -10.71 -0.08
N ASP A 81 -1.40 -10.78 -1.28
CA ASP A 81 -0.24 -11.60 -1.61
C ASP A 81 1.01 -10.72 -1.65
N TRP A 82 1.65 -10.58 -0.48
CA TRP A 82 2.88 -9.81 -0.38
C TRP A 82 4.03 -10.52 -1.06
N PHE A 83 4.68 -9.83 -2.02
CA PHE A 83 5.87 -10.34 -2.68
C PHE A 83 7.10 -10.24 -1.77
N TYR A 84 7.83 -11.33 -1.66
CA TYR A 84 9.14 -11.38 -1.01
C TYR A 84 10.06 -12.37 -1.73
N PHE A 85 11.36 -12.15 -1.64
CA PHE A 85 12.33 -13.12 -2.14
C PHE A 85 12.38 -14.33 -1.19
N SER A 86 12.19 -15.53 -1.73
CA SER A 86 11.96 -16.75 -0.93
C SER A 86 13.10 -17.10 0.02
N GLN A 87 14.33 -16.66 -0.28
CA GLN A 87 15.51 -16.90 0.55
C GLN A 87 15.79 -15.75 1.54
N TRP A 88 15.02 -14.66 1.48
CA TRP A 88 15.29 -13.46 2.25
C TRP A 88 14.57 -13.46 3.59
N SER A 89 15.23 -12.85 4.56
CA SER A 89 14.70 -12.51 5.88
C SER A 89 13.98 -11.14 5.86
N ILE A 90 13.29 -10.81 6.95
CA ILE A 90 12.69 -9.48 7.15
C ILE A 90 13.76 -8.40 7.01
N ARG A 91 14.95 -8.62 7.61
CA ARG A 91 16.07 -7.67 7.57
C ARG A 91 16.57 -7.39 6.15
N GLU A 92 16.65 -8.41 5.32
CA GLU A 92 17.08 -8.26 3.92
C GLU A 92 16.03 -7.54 3.09
N MET A 93 14.75 -7.89 3.27
CA MET A 93 13.65 -7.16 2.65
C MET A 93 13.61 -5.68 3.09
N ALA A 94 13.83 -5.41 4.39
CA ALA A 94 13.88 -4.04 4.90
C ALA A 94 15.02 -3.22 4.28
N ARG A 95 16.19 -3.84 4.01
CA ARG A 95 17.30 -3.17 3.29
C ARG A 95 16.90 -2.76 1.86
N LEU A 96 16.16 -3.62 1.16
CA LEU A 96 15.62 -3.30 -0.16
C LEU A 96 14.67 -2.09 -0.08
N TYR A 97 13.72 -2.13 0.85
CA TYR A 97 12.77 -1.03 1.04
C TYR A 97 13.47 0.28 1.44
N LYS A 98 14.49 0.21 2.28
CA LYS A 98 15.33 1.36 2.64
C LYS A 98 16.00 2.02 1.42
N GLY A 99 16.38 1.21 0.43
CA GLY A 99 16.91 1.72 -0.85
C GLY A 99 15.85 2.33 -1.77
N MET A 100 14.60 1.88 -1.66
CA MET A 100 13.49 2.32 -2.53
C MET A 100 12.72 3.52 -1.96
N TYR A 101 12.63 3.62 -0.63
CA TYR A 101 11.82 4.64 0.06
C TYR A 101 12.71 5.59 0.85
N PRO A 102 12.87 6.86 0.39
CA PRO A 102 13.66 7.87 1.11
C PRO A 102 13.15 8.17 2.53
N SER A 103 11.85 7.90 2.77
CA SER A 103 11.19 8.06 4.07
C SER A 103 11.41 6.91 5.05
N PHE A 104 12.17 5.86 4.67
CA PHE A 104 12.45 4.74 5.57
C PHE A 104 13.15 5.23 6.86
N SER A 105 12.57 4.90 8.00
CA SER A 105 13.10 5.24 9.32
C SER A 105 13.60 4.00 10.05
N GLN A 106 14.88 3.98 10.38
CA GLN A 106 15.47 2.90 11.19
C GLN A 106 14.86 2.88 12.59
N GLU A 107 14.62 4.04 13.19
CA GLU A 107 13.95 4.15 14.51
C GLU A 107 12.57 3.49 14.49
N ARG A 108 11.76 3.73 13.45
CA ARG A 108 10.46 3.07 13.32
C ARG A 108 10.59 1.56 13.11
N TYR A 109 11.59 1.14 12.34
CA TYR A 109 11.87 -0.27 12.15
C TYR A 109 12.18 -0.96 13.49
N ASP A 110 13.01 -0.36 14.31
CA ASP A 110 13.40 -0.89 15.61
C ASP A 110 12.21 -0.89 16.59
N ARG A 111 11.38 0.15 16.62
CA ARG A 111 10.14 0.20 17.41
C ARG A 111 9.10 -0.83 16.96
N MET A 112 8.99 -1.12 15.67
CA MET A 112 8.10 -2.17 15.17
C MET A 112 8.53 -3.57 15.63
N HIS A 113 9.81 -3.79 15.91
CA HIS A 113 10.29 -5.04 16.51
C HIS A 113 9.71 -5.28 17.92
N GLU A 114 9.48 -4.21 18.68
CA GLU A 114 8.82 -4.31 19.99
C GLU A 114 7.34 -4.70 19.86
N VAL A 115 6.68 -4.25 18.78
CA VAL A 115 5.26 -4.56 18.51
C VAL A 115 5.08 -5.94 17.91
N PHE A 116 5.98 -6.34 17.01
CA PHE A 116 6.00 -7.65 16.35
C PHE A 116 7.28 -8.39 16.73
N PRO A 117 7.26 -9.23 17.79
CA PRO A 117 8.46 -9.93 18.29
C PRO A 117 8.82 -11.11 17.36
N LEU A 118 9.08 -10.80 16.09
CA LEU A 118 9.55 -11.76 15.11
C LEU A 118 11.08 -11.71 15.02
N ASP A 119 11.71 -12.87 14.81
CA ASP A 119 13.14 -12.90 14.48
C ASP A 119 13.36 -12.36 13.07
N ASP A 120 13.90 -11.15 12.95
CA ASP A 120 14.13 -10.47 11.69
C ASP A 120 15.19 -11.12 10.79
N ARG A 121 15.93 -12.11 11.32
CA ARG A 121 16.90 -12.94 10.59
C ARG A 121 16.28 -14.21 10.02
N GLN A 122 15.11 -14.61 10.51
CA GLN A 122 14.41 -15.78 10.00
C GLN A 122 13.97 -15.54 8.54
N MET A 123 14.15 -16.55 7.70
CA MET A 123 13.66 -16.49 6.31
C MET A 123 12.13 -16.39 6.29
N ILE A 124 11.60 -15.43 5.54
CA ILE A 124 10.15 -15.14 5.47
C ILE A 124 9.36 -16.38 5.02
N ARG A 125 9.88 -17.19 4.11
CA ARG A 125 9.22 -18.43 3.65
C ARG A 125 8.95 -19.45 4.74
N ARG A 126 9.70 -19.39 5.85
CA ARG A 126 9.54 -20.31 7.01
C ARG A 126 8.53 -19.80 8.03
N MET A 127 8.02 -18.59 7.83
CA MET A 127 7.02 -17.97 8.70
C MET A 127 5.61 -18.45 8.32
N SER A 128 4.72 -18.49 9.30
CA SER A 128 3.29 -18.67 9.03
C SER A 128 2.75 -17.49 8.20
N LYS A 129 1.61 -17.67 7.53
CA LYS A 129 0.96 -16.57 6.77
C LYS A 129 0.68 -15.35 7.64
N GLY A 130 0.31 -15.55 8.90
CA GLY A 130 0.11 -14.45 9.86
C GLY A 130 1.42 -13.69 10.14
N MET A 131 2.52 -14.41 10.39
CA MET A 131 3.84 -13.82 10.60
C MET A 131 4.33 -13.08 9.35
N GLN A 132 4.09 -13.62 8.15
CA GLN A 132 4.42 -12.96 6.89
C GLN A 132 3.67 -11.63 6.73
N LYS A 133 2.39 -11.58 7.11
CA LYS A 133 1.60 -10.32 7.11
C LYS A 133 2.12 -9.32 8.14
N GLN A 134 2.51 -9.78 9.34
CA GLN A 134 3.15 -8.93 10.33
C GLN A 134 4.49 -8.37 9.83
N ALA A 135 5.31 -9.20 9.17
CA ALA A 135 6.56 -8.76 8.56
C ALA A 135 6.35 -7.72 7.46
N ALA A 136 5.35 -7.93 6.59
CA ALA A 136 4.97 -6.96 5.57
C ALA A 136 4.54 -5.62 6.18
N PHE A 137 3.71 -5.67 7.24
CA PHE A 137 3.27 -4.49 7.96
C PHE A 137 4.45 -3.76 8.62
N TRP A 138 5.31 -4.48 9.31
CA TRP A 138 6.52 -3.95 9.93
C TRP A 138 7.37 -3.14 8.94
N ILE A 139 7.75 -3.76 7.80
CA ILE A 139 8.58 -3.11 6.79
C ILE A 139 7.85 -1.90 6.20
N THR A 140 6.57 -2.03 5.86
CA THR A 140 5.78 -0.96 5.23
C THR A 140 5.62 0.24 6.17
N MET A 141 5.33 0.01 7.44
CA MET A 141 5.23 1.09 8.44
C MET A 141 6.56 1.81 8.64
N SER A 142 7.68 1.11 8.47
CA SER A 142 9.01 1.73 8.52
C SER A 142 9.28 2.69 7.35
N CYS A 143 8.55 2.54 6.23
CA CYS A 143 8.66 3.39 5.04
C CYS A 143 7.71 4.60 5.03
N MET A 144 6.78 4.70 5.97
CA MET A 144 5.80 5.80 5.99
C MET A 144 6.50 7.14 6.23
N PRO A 145 6.10 8.23 5.52
CA PRO A 145 6.66 9.57 5.70
C PRO A 145 6.28 10.21 7.03
#